data_3accb17aba3b16737c63a514207fed51
#
_entry.id   3accb17aba3b16737c63a514207fed51
#
_cell.length_a   1.000
_cell.length_b   1.000
_cell.length_c   1.000
_cell.angle_alpha   90.00
_cell.angle_beta   90.00
_cell.angle_gamma   90.00
#
_symmetry.space_group_name_H-M   'P 1'
#
loop_
_entity.id
_entity.type
_entity.pdbx_description
1 polymer ?
#
loop_
_entity_poly.entity_id
_entity_poly.type
_entity_poly.pdbx_seq_one_letter_code
_entity_poly.pdbx_strand_id
1 'polypeptide(L)'
;MDRPWYRHYNGRVPQEIEFPNWPLPVLVARTAEKYAGNTATEFFGAKLTYKELWDQVLRMAAALRGMGVTKGTRVAIMLPNCPQTMIAYYATLYLGGVAVMTNPMYVEREMEHQWNDSGSEVLFVLDHLYPKAEKVLPSTKIHTVVATSLREYFPFLFKHLYPIKAKKQNLFMAVPYDGRRVVNFSQMIAKASPLKDPCEATLDDLALLQYTGGTTGVAKGVMLSHRNILANVLQVAAWFPDFRWGRERLVAILPFFHVFGMTVCMNFSLYGGCTTIVVPRFDADEFLKLLHKSKPTLFPGVPTIYVALLNHPKVKDHDLSSIRFCITGSAPMPVEVLTKFEQMTGCVIVEGYGLSEASPVTHVNPISGLRKPGSIGIPVPSTDARVVSLEDGASDAPVGQPGELAVKGPQVMQGYWNMPDETAATLRDGWLYTGDIATMDEDGYFFIVDQERHDHCWRLQYLSKGNRRGVVYPSQGFGCGDRGGARSLSW
;
A
#
# COMPACT_ATOMS: atom_id res chain seq x y z
N MET A 1 -11.28 27.42 12.67
CA MET A 1 -10.10 27.32 11.78
C MET A 1 -10.54 27.77 10.39
N ASP A 2 -9.81 28.69 9.80
CA ASP A 2 -10.01 29.06 8.39
C ASP A 2 -9.49 27.92 7.51
N ARG A 3 -10.25 27.54 6.46
CA ARG A 3 -9.94 26.46 5.54
C ARG A 3 -9.78 27.02 4.12
N PRO A 4 -8.71 27.77 3.85
CA PRO A 4 -8.55 28.49 2.59
C PRO A 4 -8.48 27.56 1.38
N TRP A 5 -8.09 26.32 1.57
CA TRP A 5 -7.97 25.31 0.51
C TRP A 5 -9.32 24.90 -0.12
N TYR A 6 -10.46 25.08 0.56
CA TYR A 6 -11.76 24.69 0.02
C TYR A 6 -12.15 25.44 -1.27
N ARG A 7 -11.60 26.63 -1.49
CA ARG A 7 -11.80 27.38 -2.75
C ARG A 7 -11.16 26.71 -3.97
N HIS A 8 -10.21 25.78 -3.74
CA HIS A 8 -9.50 25.05 -4.77
C HIS A 8 -10.04 23.64 -5.00
N TYR A 9 -11.06 23.23 -4.25
CA TYR A 9 -11.78 21.99 -4.53
C TYR A 9 -12.53 22.16 -5.86
N ASN A 10 -12.46 21.14 -6.72
CA ASN A 10 -13.36 21.07 -7.86
C ASN A 10 -14.79 21.05 -7.34
N GLY A 11 -15.74 21.77 -7.98
CA GLY A 11 -17.13 21.84 -7.52
C GLY A 11 -17.87 20.50 -7.39
N ARG A 12 -17.25 19.39 -7.85
CA ARG A 12 -17.73 18.02 -7.66
C ARG A 12 -17.04 17.27 -6.53
N VAL A 13 -15.98 17.83 -5.94
CA VAL A 13 -15.30 17.28 -4.77
C VAL A 13 -15.98 17.84 -3.52
N PRO A 14 -16.59 17.01 -2.68
CA PRO A 14 -17.25 17.48 -1.46
C PRO A 14 -16.21 17.94 -0.43
N GLN A 15 -16.57 18.91 0.41
CA GLN A 15 -15.73 19.32 1.53
C GLN A 15 -15.73 18.25 2.63
N GLU A 16 -16.90 17.65 2.88
CA GLU A 16 -17.11 16.61 3.86
C GLU A 16 -17.72 15.37 3.18
N ILE A 17 -17.34 14.19 3.66
CA ILE A 17 -17.84 12.89 3.17
C ILE A 17 -18.69 12.25 4.25
N GLU A 18 -19.87 11.75 3.86
CA GLU A 18 -20.64 10.82 4.69
C GLU A 18 -20.05 9.41 4.58
N PHE A 19 -19.59 8.89 5.70
CA PHE A 19 -19.00 7.55 5.74
C PHE A 19 -20.06 6.51 6.07
N PRO A 20 -20.24 5.47 5.24
CA PRO A 20 -21.19 4.41 5.53
C PRO A 20 -20.75 3.62 6.77
N ASN A 21 -21.70 3.15 7.54
CA ASN A 21 -21.43 2.31 8.73
C ASN A 21 -21.17 0.85 8.33
N TRP A 22 -20.20 0.63 7.45
CA TRP A 22 -19.78 -0.70 6.98
C TRP A 22 -18.29 -0.91 7.17
N PRO A 23 -17.86 -2.07 7.67
CA PRO A 23 -16.44 -2.40 7.67
C PRO A 23 -15.93 -2.58 6.24
N LEU A 24 -14.62 -2.42 6.04
CA LEU A 24 -13.96 -2.44 4.73
C LEU A 24 -14.31 -3.68 3.86
N PRO A 25 -14.40 -4.92 4.40
CA PRO A 25 -14.78 -6.08 3.59
C PRO A 25 -16.19 -5.97 2.99
N VAL A 26 -17.14 -5.37 3.73
CA VAL A 26 -18.53 -5.18 3.27
C VAL A 26 -18.57 -4.20 2.10
N LEU A 27 -17.74 -3.15 2.12
CA LEU A 27 -17.60 -2.21 1.01
C LEU A 27 -17.20 -2.94 -0.28
N VAL A 28 -16.19 -3.81 -0.20
CA VAL A 28 -15.70 -4.56 -1.35
C VAL A 28 -16.66 -5.68 -1.78
N ALA A 29 -17.35 -6.33 -0.83
CA ALA A 29 -18.41 -7.30 -1.13
C ALA A 29 -19.50 -6.71 -2.02
N ARG A 30 -19.98 -5.51 -1.67
CA ARG A 30 -21.00 -4.78 -2.46
C ARG A 30 -20.49 -4.43 -3.86
N THR A 31 -19.21 -4.06 -3.98
CA THR A 31 -18.59 -3.82 -5.28
C THR A 31 -18.50 -5.11 -6.10
N ALA A 32 -18.13 -6.22 -5.46
CA ALA A 32 -18.04 -7.52 -6.10
C ALA A 32 -19.41 -8.02 -6.58
N GLU A 33 -20.48 -7.73 -5.85
CA GLU A 33 -21.85 -7.99 -6.29
C GLU A 33 -22.23 -7.12 -7.50
N LYS A 34 -22.01 -5.80 -7.39
CA LYS A 34 -22.36 -4.82 -8.44
C LYS A 34 -21.63 -5.07 -9.76
N TYR A 35 -20.36 -5.45 -9.70
CA TYR A 35 -19.49 -5.64 -10.85
C TYR A 35 -19.03 -7.10 -11.02
N ALA A 36 -19.87 -8.06 -10.65
CA ALA A 36 -19.57 -9.49 -10.55
C ALA A 36 -18.81 -10.06 -11.76
N GLY A 37 -19.21 -9.68 -12.97
CA GLY A 37 -18.61 -10.14 -14.23
C GLY A 37 -17.37 -9.36 -14.69
N ASN A 38 -17.06 -8.21 -14.06
CA ASN A 38 -15.88 -7.45 -14.41
C ASN A 38 -14.59 -8.15 -13.93
N THR A 39 -13.50 -7.91 -14.64
CA THR A 39 -12.17 -8.35 -14.18
C THR A 39 -11.75 -7.56 -12.94
N ALA A 40 -11.55 -8.24 -11.82
CA ALA A 40 -11.02 -7.65 -10.60
C ALA A 40 -9.49 -7.59 -10.62
N THR A 41 -8.83 -8.68 -11.04
CA THR A 41 -7.36 -8.73 -11.11
C THR A 41 -6.89 -9.25 -12.45
N GLU A 42 -5.77 -8.68 -12.93
CA GLU A 42 -5.00 -9.21 -14.05
C GLU A 42 -3.56 -9.43 -13.55
N PHE A 43 -3.12 -10.71 -13.58
CA PHE A 43 -1.81 -11.11 -13.06
C PHE A 43 -1.09 -12.00 -14.07
N PHE A 44 0.00 -11.51 -14.67
CA PHE A 44 0.70 -12.17 -15.79
C PHE A 44 -0.22 -12.58 -16.95
N GLY A 45 -1.33 -11.86 -17.14
CA GLY A 45 -2.33 -12.13 -18.17
C GLY A 45 -3.46 -13.09 -17.74
N ALA A 46 -3.36 -13.76 -16.59
CA ALA A 46 -4.49 -14.45 -15.97
C ALA A 46 -5.43 -13.43 -15.33
N LYS A 47 -6.72 -13.70 -15.42
CA LYS A 47 -7.77 -12.79 -14.92
C LYS A 47 -8.65 -13.52 -13.92
N LEU A 48 -9.04 -12.82 -12.86
CA LEU A 48 -10.13 -13.18 -11.97
C LEU A 48 -11.21 -12.12 -12.09
N THR A 49 -12.46 -12.55 -12.19
CA THR A 49 -13.62 -11.67 -12.05
C THR A 49 -13.81 -11.28 -10.58
N TYR A 50 -14.59 -10.21 -10.32
CA TYR A 50 -14.98 -9.84 -8.98
C TYR A 50 -15.70 -10.95 -8.24
N LYS A 51 -16.59 -11.69 -8.94
CA LYS A 51 -17.29 -12.87 -8.40
C LYS A 51 -16.29 -13.96 -7.98
N GLU A 52 -15.33 -14.29 -8.83
CA GLU A 52 -14.32 -15.33 -8.54
C GLU A 52 -13.38 -14.93 -7.41
N LEU A 53 -12.92 -13.67 -7.41
CA LEU A 53 -12.08 -13.14 -6.32
C LEU A 53 -12.82 -13.21 -4.99
N TRP A 54 -14.08 -12.75 -4.96
CA TRP A 54 -14.85 -12.71 -3.72
C TRP A 54 -15.24 -14.11 -3.23
N ASP A 55 -15.59 -15.05 -4.13
CA ASP A 55 -15.79 -16.45 -3.76
C ASP A 55 -14.55 -17.04 -3.08
N GLN A 56 -13.36 -16.76 -3.62
CA GLN A 56 -12.11 -17.22 -3.01
C GLN A 56 -11.83 -16.56 -1.65
N VAL A 57 -12.18 -15.27 -1.47
CA VAL A 57 -12.12 -14.60 -0.16
C VAL A 57 -13.01 -15.32 0.86
N LEU A 58 -14.26 -15.63 0.50
CA LEU A 58 -15.20 -16.31 1.40
C LEU A 58 -14.78 -17.76 1.70
N ARG A 59 -14.19 -18.46 0.74
CA ARG A 59 -13.63 -19.82 0.97
C ARG A 59 -12.42 -19.77 1.90
N MET A 60 -11.53 -18.80 1.68
CA MET A 60 -10.37 -18.62 2.57
C MET A 60 -10.81 -18.20 3.97
N ALA A 61 -11.81 -17.35 4.12
CA ALA A 61 -12.39 -16.99 5.41
C ALA A 61 -12.96 -18.23 6.14
N ALA A 62 -13.72 -19.08 5.42
CA ALA A 62 -14.22 -20.33 5.99
C ALA A 62 -13.09 -21.26 6.44
N ALA A 63 -12.03 -21.39 5.65
CA ALA A 63 -10.88 -22.23 6.01
C ALA A 63 -10.12 -21.67 7.22
N LEU A 64 -9.91 -20.35 7.29
CA LEU A 64 -9.26 -19.66 8.43
C LEU A 64 -10.10 -19.82 9.72
N ARG A 65 -11.42 -19.67 9.63
CA ARG A 65 -12.33 -19.92 10.78
C ARG A 65 -12.19 -21.36 11.28
N GLY A 66 -12.11 -22.32 10.36
CA GLY A 66 -11.86 -23.74 10.72
C GLY A 66 -10.50 -23.99 11.40
N MET A 67 -9.57 -23.05 11.28
CA MET A 67 -8.26 -23.07 11.96
C MET A 67 -8.23 -22.23 13.25
N GLY A 68 -9.37 -21.70 13.69
CA GLY A 68 -9.48 -20.94 14.92
C GLY A 68 -9.27 -19.43 14.76
N VAL A 69 -9.17 -18.91 13.54
CA VAL A 69 -9.13 -17.44 13.31
C VAL A 69 -10.50 -16.85 13.63
N THR A 70 -10.51 -15.91 14.55
CA THR A 70 -11.69 -15.20 15.03
C THR A 70 -11.39 -13.70 15.12
N LYS A 71 -12.36 -12.93 15.58
CA LYS A 71 -12.22 -11.50 15.83
C LYS A 71 -11.00 -11.21 16.72
N GLY A 72 -10.15 -10.29 16.27
CA GLY A 72 -8.93 -9.90 16.97
C GLY A 72 -7.71 -10.82 16.76
N THR A 73 -7.85 -11.98 16.10
CA THR A 73 -6.70 -12.81 15.74
C THR A 73 -5.78 -12.07 14.76
N ARG A 74 -4.48 -11.98 15.07
CA ARG A 74 -3.48 -11.32 14.20
C ARG A 74 -2.94 -12.32 13.19
N VAL A 75 -3.06 -11.93 11.91
CA VAL A 75 -2.64 -12.75 10.77
C VAL A 75 -1.54 -12.03 10.00
N ALA A 76 -0.32 -12.54 10.07
CA ALA A 76 0.81 -12.01 9.31
C ALA A 76 0.68 -12.38 7.82
N ILE A 77 0.83 -11.38 6.94
CA ILE A 77 0.75 -11.55 5.49
C ILE A 77 2.07 -11.11 4.87
N MET A 78 2.96 -12.06 4.62
CA MET A 78 4.29 -11.85 4.05
C MET A 78 4.28 -12.25 2.56
N LEU A 79 3.52 -11.49 1.79
CA LEU A 79 3.30 -11.73 0.36
C LEU A 79 3.61 -10.45 -0.45
N PRO A 80 4.15 -10.56 -1.68
CA PRO A 80 4.24 -9.44 -2.60
C PRO A 80 2.88 -9.11 -3.19
N ASN A 81 2.84 -8.17 -4.15
CA ASN A 81 1.63 -7.93 -4.93
C ASN A 81 1.24 -9.18 -5.71
N CYS A 82 0.17 -9.82 -5.32
CA CYS A 82 -0.41 -10.98 -5.99
C CYS A 82 -1.88 -11.14 -5.58
N PRO A 83 -2.70 -11.90 -6.32
CA PRO A 83 -4.10 -12.14 -5.95
C PRO A 83 -4.25 -12.78 -4.58
N GLN A 84 -3.29 -13.61 -4.16
CA GLN A 84 -3.29 -14.27 -2.86
C GLN A 84 -3.22 -13.25 -1.71
N THR A 85 -2.48 -12.14 -1.88
CA THR A 85 -2.41 -11.06 -0.88
C THR A 85 -3.79 -10.45 -0.65
N MET A 86 -4.53 -10.16 -1.73
CA MET A 86 -5.88 -9.62 -1.63
C MET A 86 -6.83 -10.61 -0.94
N ILE A 87 -6.76 -11.89 -1.32
CA ILE A 87 -7.61 -12.94 -0.73
C ILE A 87 -7.31 -13.13 0.75
N ALA A 88 -6.03 -13.24 1.14
CA ALA A 88 -5.62 -13.38 2.53
C ALA A 88 -6.04 -12.18 3.38
N TYR A 89 -5.82 -10.96 2.86
CA TYR A 89 -6.18 -9.72 3.54
C TYR A 89 -7.69 -9.63 3.80
N TYR A 90 -8.50 -9.75 2.76
CA TYR A 90 -9.96 -9.62 2.92
C TYR A 90 -10.59 -10.78 3.68
N ALA A 91 -10.05 -12.00 3.56
CA ALA A 91 -10.52 -13.15 4.34
C ALA A 91 -10.26 -12.96 5.85
N THR A 92 -9.07 -12.43 6.20
CA THR A 92 -8.74 -12.08 7.58
C THR A 92 -9.70 -11.02 8.12
N LEU A 93 -9.86 -9.93 7.38
CA LEU A 93 -10.72 -8.82 7.79
C LEU A 93 -12.20 -9.20 7.87
N TYR A 94 -12.66 -10.13 7.02
CA TYR A 94 -14.05 -10.60 7.02
C TYR A 94 -14.44 -11.32 8.30
N LEU A 95 -13.48 -12.00 8.93
CA LEU A 95 -13.63 -12.66 10.24
C LEU A 95 -13.39 -11.72 11.43
N GLY A 96 -13.20 -10.41 11.21
CA GLY A 96 -12.81 -9.47 12.25
C GLY A 96 -11.37 -9.68 12.75
N GLY A 97 -10.56 -10.48 12.04
CA GLY A 97 -9.14 -10.62 12.30
C GLY A 97 -8.35 -9.36 11.93
N VAL A 98 -7.14 -9.24 12.47
CA VAL A 98 -6.24 -8.11 12.25
C VAL A 98 -5.14 -8.52 11.28
N ALA A 99 -5.05 -7.87 10.13
CA ALA A 99 -3.96 -8.07 9.20
C ALA A 99 -2.66 -7.45 9.74
N VAL A 100 -1.55 -8.19 9.64
CA VAL A 100 -0.20 -7.70 9.95
C VAL A 100 0.62 -7.78 8.66
N MET A 101 0.68 -6.66 7.94
CA MET A 101 1.35 -6.64 6.64
C MET A 101 2.86 -6.71 6.84
N THR A 102 3.48 -7.78 6.38
CA THR A 102 4.90 -8.06 6.57
C THR A 102 5.66 -7.90 5.26
N ASN A 103 6.74 -7.11 5.28
CA ASN A 103 7.58 -6.93 4.11
C ASN A 103 8.30 -8.25 3.74
N PRO A 104 8.11 -8.81 2.54
CA PRO A 104 8.79 -10.04 2.10
C PRO A 104 10.32 -9.96 2.10
N MET A 105 10.87 -8.75 2.15
CA MET A 105 12.32 -8.54 2.16
C MET A 105 12.92 -8.45 3.57
N TYR A 106 12.11 -8.44 4.63
CA TYR A 106 12.60 -8.41 6.01
C TYR A 106 13.63 -9.53 6.28
N VAL A 107 14.65 -9.21 7.07
CA VAL A 107 15.57 -10.20 7.61
C VAL A 107 14.95 -10.91 8.82
N GLU A 108 15.55 -12.01 9.28
CA GLU A 108 15.02 -12.84 10.37
C GLU A 108 14.70 -12.02 11.62
N ARG A 109 15.58 -11.10 12.03
CA ARG A 109 15.39 -10.23 13.21
C ARG A 109 14.17 -9.30 13.08
N GLU A 110 13.93 -8.75 11.88
CA GLU A 110 12.78 -7.86 11.64
C GLU A 110 11.46 -8.65 11.68
N MET A 111 11.44 -9.86 11.11
CA MET A 111 10.28 -10.77 11.19
C MET A 111 9.99 -11.17 12.63
N GLU A 112 11.03 -11.58 13.38
CA GLU A 112 10.91 -11.97 14.77
C GLU A 112 10.32 -10.85 15.64
N HIS A 113 10.86 -9.63 15.47
CA HIS A 113 10.34 -8.46 16.17
C HIS A 113 8.87 -8.22 15.83
N GLN A 114 8.52 -8.09 14.55
CA GLN A 114 7.17 -7.78 14.13
C GLN A 114 6.14 -8.83 14.56
N TRP A 115 6.47 -10.12 14.40
CA TRP A 115 5.54 -11.20 14.70
C TRP A 115 5.34 -11.41 16.21
N ASN A 116 6.37 -11.16 17.02
CA ASN A 116 6.27 -11.20 18.48
C ASN A 116 5.52 -9.98 19.03
N ASP A 117 5.86 -8.77 18.59
CA ASP A 117 5.19 -7.55 19.06
C ASP A 117 3.71 -7.56 18.68
N SER A 118 3.37 -7.90 17.42
CA SER A 118 1.97 -8.03 16.98
C SER A 118 1.27 -9.22 17.65
N GLY A 119 2.01 -10.21 18.13
CA GLY A 119 1.46 -11.48 18.61
C GLY A 119 0.76 -12.27 17.51
N SER A 120 1.31 -12.26 16.28
CA SER A 120 0.74 -12.99 15.14
C SER A 120 0.62 -14.48 15.39
N GLU A 121 -0.49 -15.08 14.97
CA GLU A 121 -0.84 -16.47 15.21
C GLU A 121 -0.86 -17.32 13.94
N VAL A 122 -1.15 -16.68 12.79
CA VAL A 122 -1.17 -17.29 11.46
C VAL A 122 -0.26 -16.50 10.53
N LEU A 123 0.44 -17.20 9.62
CA LEU A 123 1.33 -16.59 8.62
C LEU A 123 0.94 -17.02 7.22
N PHE A 124 0.71 -16.06 6.32
CA PHE A 124 0.72 -16.29 4.87
C PHE A 124 2.12 -15.99 4.30
N VAL A 125 2.69 -16.92 3.53
CA VAL A 125 4.05 -16.78 3.00
C VAL A 125 4.19 -17.42 1.63
N LEU A 126 5.10 -16.87 0.77
CA LEU A 126 5.48 -17.54 -0.47
C LEU A 126 6.38 -18.76 -0.19
N ASP A 127 6.25 -19.78 -1.05
CA ASP A 127 7.03 -21.03 -1.00
C ASP A 127 8.54 -20.78 -0.86
N HIS A 128 9.12 -19.90 -1.67
CA HIS A 128 10.56 -19.61 -1.63
C HIS A 128 11.00 -18.76 -0.42
N LEU A 129 10.09 -18.10 0.28
CA LEU A 129 10.36 -17.37 1.53
C LEU A 129 10.15 -18.23 2.77
N TYR A 130 9.46 -19.39 2.62
CA TYR A 130 9.17 -20.28 3.72
C TYR A 130 10.42 -20.71 4.53
N PRO A 131 11.56 -21.12 3.92
CA PRO A 131 12.74 -21.52 4.69
C PRO A 131 13.32 -20.41 5.56
N LYS A 132 13.15 -19.16 5.15
CA LYS A 132 13.56 -18.00 5.94
C LYS A 132 12.60 -17.78 7.11
N ALA A 133 11.29 -17.86 6.85
CA ALA A 133 10.27 -17.76 7.88
C ALA A 133 10.37 -18.89 8.90
N GLU A 134 10.59 -20.14 8.45
CA GLU A 134 10.69 -21.33 9.27
C GLU A 134 11.72 -21.22 10.40
N LYS A 135 12.84 -20.51 10.17
CA LYS A 135 13.88 -20.27 11.19
C LYS A 135 13.36 -19.41 12.35
N VAL A 136 12.41 -18.53 12.09
CA VAL A 136 11.88 -17.57 13.05
C VAL A 136 10.65 -18.11 13.78
N LEU A 137 9.90 -19.01 13.16
CA LEU A 137 8.66 -19.57 13.74
C LEU A 137 8.81 -20.11 15.18
N PRO A 138 9.92 -20.82 15.56
CA PRO A 138 10.06 -21.35 16.92
C PRO A 138 10.10 -20.30 18.02
N SER A 139 10.47 -19.07 17.71
CA SER A 139 10.54 -17.93 18.65
C SER A 139 9.26 -17.08 18.65
N THR A 140 8.19 -17.49 17.94
CA THR A 140 6.95 -16.72 17.77
C THR A 140 5.72 -17.50 18.22
N LYS A 141 4.57 -16.81 18.28
CA LYS A 141 3.26 -17.42 18.55
C LYS A 141 2.59 -18.02 17.30
N ILE A 142 3.22 -17.92 16.12
CA ILE A 142 2.67 -18.44 14.88
C ILE A 142 2.60 -19.97 14.94
N HIS A 143 1.40 -20.49 14.94
CA HIS A 143 1.14 -21.94 14.99
C HIS A 143 0.66 -22.51 13.66
N THR A 144 0.21 -21.66 12.72
CA THR A 144 -0.25 -22.07 11.39
C THR A 144 0.41 -21.25 10.29
N VAL A 145 0.93 -21.91 9.28
CA VAL A 145 1.54 -21.30 8.10
C VAL A 145 0.76 -21.70 6.85
N VAL A 146 0.26 -20.71 6.15
CA VAL A 146 -0.40 -20.88 4.84
C VAL A 146 0.60 -20.54 3.76
N ALA A 147 1.20 -21.55 3.13
CA ALA A 147 2.17 -21.34 2.08
C ALA A 147 1.50 -21.37 0.69
N THR A 148 1.98 -20.50 -0.20
CA THR A 148 1.49 -20.34 -1.56
C THR A 148 2.63 -20.11 -2.54
N SER A 149 2.35 -20.28 -3.84
CA SER A 149 3.27 -19.98 -4.94
C SER A 149 2.62 -19.03 -5.93
N LEU A 150 3.35 -18.04 -6.43
CA LEU A 150 2.85 -17.12 -7.46
C LEU A 150 2.28 -17.85 -8.68
N ARG A 151 2.85 -19.03 -9.02
CA ARG A 151 2.42 -19.85 -10.13
C ARG A 151 0.97 -20.34 -10.04
N GLU A 152 0.37 -20.36 -8.85
CA GLU A 152 -1.00 -20.80 -8.64
C GLU A 152 -2.00 -19.94 -9.41
N TYR A 153 -1.66 -18.66 -9.64
CA TYR A 153 -2.46 -17.67 -10.37
C TYR A 153 -1.88 -17.29 -11.74
N PHE A 154 -0.96 -18.08 -12.28
CA PHE A 154 -0.47 -17.88 -13.65
C PHE A 154 -1.45 -18.47 -14.68
N PRO A 155 -1.44 -17.97 -15.93
CA PRO A 155 -2.10 -18.64 -17.04
C PRO A 155 -1.65 -20.10 -17.15
N PHE A 156 -2.56 -20.97 -17.59
CA PHE A 156 -2.33 -22.43 -17.62
C PHE A 156 -0.97 -22.83 -18.19
N LEU A 157 -0.59 -22.28 -19.33
CA LEU A 157 0.67 -22.59 -19.98
C LEU A 157 1.89 -22.16 -19.12
N PHE A 158 1.87 -20.95 -18.58
CA PHE A 158 2.94 -20.44 -17.71
C PHE A 158 3.03 -21.20 -16.39
N LYS A 159 1.91 -21.62 -15.83
CA LYS A 159 1.85 -22.44 -14.61
C LYS A 159 2.68 -23.72 -14.72
N HIS A 160 2.68 -24.35 -15.88
CA HIS A 160 3.40 -25.60 -16.14
C HIS A 160 4.86 -25.39 -16.55
N LEU A 161 5.21 -24.28 -17.18
CA LEU A 161 6.58 -23.96 -17.60
C LEU A 161 7.42 -23.31 -16.49
N TYR A 162 6.77 -22.62 -15.55
CA TYR A 162 7.44 -21.88 -14.45
C TYR A 162 8.38 -22.75 -13.60
N PRO A 163 8.05 -23.98 -13.19
CA PRO A 163 8.94 -24.82 -12.39
C PRO A 163 10.29 -25.09 -13.05
N ILE A 164 10.35 -25.15 -14.37
CA ILE A 164 11.59 -25.38 -15.12
C ILE A 164 12.50 -24.15 -14.99
N LYS A 165 11.93 -22.95 -15.14
CA LYS A 165 12.66 -21.68 -14.99
C LYS A 165 13.03 -21.45 -13.52
N ALA A 166 12.14 -21.69 -12.59
CA ALA A 166 12.32 -21.50 -11.17
C ALA A 166 13.42 -22.41 -10.58
N LYS A 167 13.51 -23.67 -11.02
CA LYS A 167 14.62 -24.58 -10.64
C LYS A 167 15.98 -24.04 -11.06
N LYS A 168 16.08 -23.50 -12.30
CA LYS A 168 17.32 -22.89 -12.79
C LYS A 168 17.75 -21.64 -11.99
N GLN A 169 16.82 -20.98 -11.34
CA GLN A 169 17.04 -19.76 -10.56
C GLN A 169 17.06 -19.99 -9.04
N ASN A 170 17.06 -21.26 -8.58
CA ASN A 170 16.92 -21.62 -7.14
C ASN A 170 15.71 -21.00 -6.43
N LEU A 171 14.63 -20.74 -7.18
CA LEU A 171 13.38 -20.19 -6.65
C LEU A 171 12.33 -21.27 -6.34
N PHE A 172 12.63 -22.52 -6.64
CA PHE A 172 11.76 -23.64 -6.34
C PHE A 172 12.18 -24.29 -5.03
N MET A 173 11.40 -24.07 -3.98
CA MET A 173 11.60 -24.66 -2.68
C MET A 173 10.45 -25.62 -2.37
N ALA A 174 10.77 -26.79 -1.84
CA ALA A 174 9.77 -27.72 -1.34
C ALA A 174 9.29 -27.25 0.02
N VAL A 175 8.02 -26.98 0.16
CA VAL A 175 7.39 -26.68 1.45
C VAL A 175 6.90 -27.98 2.06
N PRO A 176 7.22 -28.28 3.33
CA PRO A 176 6.81 -29.52 4.03
C PRO A 176 5.36 -29.43 4.49
N TYR A 177 4.41 -29.56 3.55
CA TYR A 177 2.98 -29.55 3.88
C TYR A 177 2.60 -30.76 4.73
N ASP A 178 2.13 -30.54 5.94
CA ASP A 178 1.62 -31.57 6.86
C ASP A 178 0.08 -31.57 7.01
N GLY A 179 -0.56 -30.58 6.38
CA GLY A 179 -2.01 -30.41 6.42
C GLY A 179 -2.58 -29.90 7.74
N ARG A 180 -1.72 -29.55 8.72
CA ARG A 180 -2.10 -29.02 10.03
C ARG A 180 -1.38 -27.72 10.34
N ARG A 181 -0.07 -27.77 10.55
CA ARG A 181 0.76 -26.60 10.86
C ARG A 181 1.16 -25.83 9.58
N VAL A 182 1.50 -26.57 8.52
CA VAL A 182 1.87 -26.01 7.23
C VAL A 182 0.88 -26.48 6.18
N VAL A 183 0.07 -25.58 5.69
CA VAL A 183 -1.04 -25.85 4.76
C VAL A 183 -0.85 -25.14 3.44
N ASN A 184 -1.42 -25.71 2.37
CA ASN A 184 -1.34 -25.13 1.05
C ASN A 184 -2.55 -24.23 0.76
N PHE A 185 -2.29 -23.00 0.35
CA PHE A 185 -3.28 -21.97 0.06
C PHE A 185 -4.36 -22.43 -0.93
N SER A 186 -3.96 -22.95 -2.09
CA SER A 186 -4.91 -23.41 -3.11
C SER A 186 -5.76 -24.59 -2.66
N GLN A 187 -5.17 -25.49 -1.87
CA GLN A 187 -5.93 -26.62 -1.31
C GLN A 187 -6.96 -26.18 -0.26
N MET A 188 -6.63 -25.15 0.53
CA MET A 188 -7.59 -24.57 1.49
C MET A 188 -8.82 -24.05 0.75
N ILE A 189 -8.61 -23.21 -0.30
CA ILE A 189 -9.70 -22.66 -1.11
C ILE A 189 -10.50 -23.79 -1.79
N ALA A 190 -9.81 -24.80 -2.35
CA ALA A 190 -10.48 -25.88 -3.08
C ALA A 190 -11.37 -26.77 -2.17
N LYS A 191 -10.96 -26.97 -0.90
CA LYS A 191 -11.68 -27.81 0.05
C LYS A 191 -12.80 -27.08 0.79
N ALA A 192 -12.69 -25.77 0.97
CA ALA A 192 -13.66 -24.99 1.72
C ALA A 192 -14.88 -24.62 0.86
N SER A 193 -16.06 -24.62 1.47
CA SER A 193 -17.24 -23.95 0.90
C SER A 193 -17.21 -22.46 1.24
N PRO A 194 -17.73 -21.57 0.39
CA PRO A 194 -17.78 -20.14 0.72
C PRO A 194 -18.56 -19.89 2.00
N LEU A 195 -18.02 -19.01 2.84
CA LEU A 195 -18.66 -18.61 4.07
C LEU A 195 -19.98 -17.90 3.76
N LYS A 196 -21.06 -18.30 4.44
CA LYS A 196 -22.40 -17.70 4.25
C LYS A 196 -22.77 -16.71 5.35
N ASP A 197 -22.05 -16.78 6.47
CA ASP A 197 -22.29 -15.89 7.61
C ASP A 197 -21.87 -14.45 7.25
N PRO A 198 -22.53 -13.44 7.85
CA PRO A 198 -22.16 -12.05 7.62
C PRO A 198 -20.72 -11.76 8.11
N CYS A 199 -20.16 -10.66 7.64
CA CYS A 199 -18.88 -10.15 8.13
C CYS A 199 -18.93 -9.91 9.63
N GLU A 200 -17.93 -10.42 10.37
CA GLU A 200 -17.87 -10.32 11.83
C GLU A 200 -17.26 -8.99 12.32
N ALA A 201 -16.57 -8.27 11.43
CA ALA A 201 -15.97 -7.00 11.76
C ALA A 201 -17.02 -5.90 11.93
N THR A 202 -16.72 -4.95 12.80
CA THR A 202 -17.40 -3.65 12.90
C THR A 202 -16.51 -2.52 12.38
N LEU A 203 -17.08 -1.34 12.19
CA LEU A 203 -16.33 -0.21 11.61
C LEU A 203 -15.16 0.24 12.51
N ASP A 204 -15.32 0.14 13.83
CA ASP A 204 -14.33 0.61 14.81
C ASP A 204 -13.33 -0.47 15.26
N ASP A 205 -13.50 -1.70 14.78
CA ASP A 205 -12.55 -2.77 15.06
C ASP A 205 -11.18 -2.47 14.41
N LEU A 206 -10.12 -2.91 15.10
CA LEU A 206 -8.77 -2.89 14.54
C LEU A 206 -8.73 -3.80 13.31
N ALA A 207 -8.34 -3.25 12.17
CA ALA A 207 -8.24 -3.97 10.90
C ALA A 207 -6.80 -4.33 10.54
N LEU A 208 -5.86 -3.46 10.91
CA LEU A 208 -4.49 -3.53 10.44
C LEU A 208 -3.51 -3.07 11.50
N LEU A 209 -2.42 -3.79 11.63
CA LEU A 209 -1.17 -3.32 12.22
C LEU A 209 -0.17 -3.08 11.09
N GLN A 210 0.09 -1.80 10.81
CA GLN A 210 1.08 -1.40 9.82
C GLN A 210 2.37 -1.02 10.51
N TYR A 211 3.43 -1.80 10.29
CA TYR A 211 4.73 -1.50 10.88
C TYR A 211 5.50 -0.51 10.05
N THR A 212 6.03 0.52 10.72
CA THR A 212 6.85 1.57 10.11
C THR A 212 8.24 1.55 10.73
N GLY A 213 9.26 1.90 9.93
CA GLY A 213 10.61 2.11 10.43
C GLY A 213 10.64 3.42 11.23
N GLY A 214 10.60 3.33 12.56
CA GLY A 214 10.71 4.51 13.43
C GLY A 214 12.10 5.15 13.39
N THR A 215 12.19 6.45 13.70
CA THR A 215 13.47 7.18 13.87
C THR A 215 14.33 6.62 15.00
N THR A 216 13.72 5.91 15.94
CA THR A 216 14.37 5.22 17.08
C THR A 216 14.97 3.86 16.70
N GLY A 217 14.83 3.41 15.46
CA GLY A 217 15.37 2.15 14.96
C GLY A 217 14.52 0.89 15.24
N VAL A 218 13.47 1.00 16.06
CA VAL A 218 12.51 -0.09 16.30
C VAL A 218 11.22 0.21 15.55
N ALA A 219 10.79 -0.73 14.71
CA ALA A 219 9.55 -0.58 13.94
C ALA A 219 8.33 -0.53 14.87
N LYS A 220 7.47 0.48 14.70
CA LYS A 220 6.25 0.71 15.49
C LYS A 220 5.03 0.17 14.74
N GLY A 221 4.13 -0.52 15.42
CA GLY A 221 2.87 -1.00 14.86
C GLY A 221 1.79 0.09 14.88
N VAL A 222 1.50 0.71 13.75
CA VAL A 222 0.39 1.69 13.61
C VAL A 222 -0.94 0.95 13.62
N MET A 223 -1.85 1.33 14.52
CA MET A 223 -3.19 0.74 14.67
C MET A 223 -4.20 1.45 13.76
N LEU A 224 -4.65 0.77 12.70
CA LEU A 224 -5.66 1.27 11.79
C LEU A 224 -6.96 0.46 11.88
N SER A 225 -8.06 1.13 12.22
CA SER A 225 -9.39 0.54 12.23
C SER A 225 -9.95 0.40 10.80
N HIS A 226 -11.03 -0.37 10.65
CA HIS A 226 -11.79 -0.40 9.40
C HIS A 226 -12.28 1.01 9.01
N ARG A 227 -12.66 1.85 9.98
CA ARG A 227 -13.06 3.25 9.77
C ARG A 227 -11.94 4.06 9.15
N ASN A 228 -10.73 3.97 9.68
CA ASN A 228 -9.60 4.75 9.19
C ASN A 228 -9.28 4.43 7.72
N ILE A 229 -9.17 3.14 7.39
CA ILE A 229 -8.85 2.69 6.03
C ILE A 229 -10.00 3.01 5.07
N LEU A 230 -11.25 2.72 5.47
CA LEU A 230 -12.45 3.01 4.66
C LEU A 230 -12.57 4.50 4.37
N ALA A 231 -12.37 5.35 5.38
CA ALA A 231 -12.41 6.80 5.20
C ALA A 231 -11.42 7.24 4.14
N ASN A 232 -10.17 6.78 4.22
CA ASN A 232 -9.16 7.16 3.25
C ASN A 232 -9.45 6.64 1.83
N VAL A 233 -9.99 5.43 1.69
CA VAL A 233 -10.46 4.91 0.38
C VAL A 233 -11.51 5.84 -0.23
N LEU A 234 -12.48 6.30 0.57
CA LEU A 234 -13.54 7.19 0.11
C LEU A 234 -13.03 8.60 -0.19
N GLN A 235 -12.09 9.11 0.60
CA GLN A 235 -11.41 10.39 0.35
C GLN A 235 -10.66 10.36 -0.97
N VAL A 236 -9.89 9.29 -1.23
CA VAL A 236 -9.22 9.09 -2.52
C VAL A 236 -10.23 9.01 -3.67
N ALA A 237 -11.33 8.28 -3.50
CA ALA A 237 -12.36 8.16 -4.52
C ALA A 237 -13.04 9.51 -4.83
N ALA A 238 -13.34 10.31 -3.81
CA ALA A 238 -13.94 11.64 -3.96
C ALA A 238 -13.02 12.62 -4.68
N TRP A 239 -11.69 12.43 -4.60
CA TRP A 239 -10.70 13.27 -5.27
C TRP A 239 -10.68 13.12 -6.80
N PHE A 240 -11.29 12.04 -7.35
CA PHE A 240 -11.37 11.76 -8.77
C PHE A 240 -12.79 12.00 -9.31
N PRO A 241 -13.20 13.26 -9.58
CA PRO A 241 -14.58 13.57 -10.00
C PRO A 241 -14.97 12.94 -11.35
N ASP A 242 -14.00 12.62 -12.21
CA ASP A 242 -14.18 11.98 -13.52
C ASP A 242 -13.84 10.49 -13.50
N PHE A 243 -13.90 9.87 -12.33
CA PHE A 243 -13.65 8.44 -12.15
C PHE A 243 -14.72 7.59 -12.86
N ARG A 244 -14.30 6.63 -13.65
CA ARG A 244 -15.20 5.75 -14.43
C ARG A 244 -15.42 4.44 -13.70
N TRP A 245 -16.38 4.44 -12.79
CA TRP A 245 -16.73 3.29 -11.96
C TRP A 245 -16.93 2.01 -12.77
N GLY A 246 -16.25 0.93 -12.39
CA GLY A 246 -16.29 -0.37 -13.06
C GLY A 246 -15.56 -0.43 -14.40
N ARG A 247 -14.87 0.64 -14.83
CA ARG A 247 -14.23 0.72 -16.16
C ARG A 247 -12.75 1.09 -16.09
N GLU A 248 -12.26 1.60 -14.96
CA GLU A 248 -10.85 1.98 -14.84
C GLU A 248 -9.96 0.73 -14.74
N ARG A 249 -8.72 0.89 -15.17
CA ARG A 249 -7.67 -0.12 -15.11
C ARG A 249 -6.50 0.47 -14.34
N LEU A 250 -6.27 -0.01 -13.13
CA LEU A 250 -5.24 0.52 -12.25
C LEU A 250 -4.02 -0.42 -12.27
N VAL A 251 -2.82 0.12 -12.54
CA VAL A 251 -1.59 -0.65 -12.41
C VAL A 251 -1.08 -0.61 -10.98
N ALA A 252 -1.06 -1.77 -10.31
CA ALA A 252 -0.67 -1.93 -8.92
C ALA A 252 0.79 -2.36 -8.82
N ILE A 253 1.69 -1.37 -8.95
CA ILE A 253 3.14 -1.58 -8.81
C ILE A 253 3.63 -1.27 -7.39
N LEU A 254 2.93 -0.39 -6.66
CA LEU A 254 3.27 -0.07 -5.28
C LEU A 254 2.97 -1.25 -4.37
N PRO A 255 3.87 -1.58 -3.40
CA PRO A 255 3.73 -2.76 -2.55
C PRO A 255 2.44 -2.75 -1.72
N PHE A 256 1.67 -3.85 -1.75
CA PHE A 256 0.46 -4.00 -0.93
C PHE A 256 0.76 -4.12 0.57
N PHE A 257 1.97 -4.52 0.93
CA PHE A 257 2.40 -4.53 2.34
C PHE A 257 2.76 -3.14 2.87
N HIS A 258 2.72 -2.11 2.04
CA HIS A 258 2.86 -0.72 2.43
C HIS A 258 1.52 -0.01 2.27
N VAL A 259 1.14 0.84 3.24
CA VAL A 259 -0.18 1.47 3.30
C VAL A 259 -0.55 2.26 2.03
N PHE A 260 0.41 2.88 1.34
CA PHE A 260 0.15 3.57 0.07
C PHE A 260 -0.32 2.59 -1.02
N GLY A 261 0.41 1.50 -1.24
CA GLY A 261 0.00 0.46 -2.18
C GLY A 261 -1.28 -0.24 -1.75
N MET A 262 -1.44 -0.52 -0.45
CA MET A 262 -2.62 -1.16 0.10
C MET A 262 -3.88 -0.29 -0.11
N THR A 263 -3.84 0.99 0.26
CA THR A 263 -5.02 1.86 0.16
C THR A 263 -5.29 2.27 -1.28
N VAL A 264 -4.30 2.79 -2.01
CA VAL A 264 -4.52 3.37 -3.34
C VAL A 264 -4.55 2.30 -4.44
N CYS A 265 -3.66 1.29 -4.37
CA CYS A 265 -3.59 0.28 -5.44
C CYS A 265 -4.49 -0.94 -5.19
N MET A 266 -4.76 -1.31 -3.94
CA MET A 266 -5.59 -2.47 -3.62
C MET A 266 -7.02 -2.05 -3.23
N ASN A 267 -7.20 -1.36 -2.09
CA ASN A 267 -8.52 -1.08 -1.54
C ASN A 267 -9.35 -0.15 -2.44
N PHE A 268 -8.77 0.98 -2.87
CA PHE A 268 -9.45 1.92 -3.77
C PHE A 268 -9.75 1.30 -5.13
N SER A 269 -8.80 0.53 -5.71
CA SER A 269 -9.04 -0.16 -6.98
C SER A 269 -10.21 -1.13 -6.90
N LEU A 270 -10.28 -1.94 -5.85
CA LEU A 270 -11.38 -2.88 -5.65
C LEU A 270 -12.70 -2.16 -5.38
N TYR A 271 -12.69 -1.10 -4.55
CA TYR A 271 -13.89 -0.27 -4.32
C TYR A 271 -14.43 0.36 -5.61
N GLY A 272 -13.54 0.85 -6.46
CA GLY A 272 -13.90 1.48 -7.74
C GLY A 272 -14.43 0.53 -8.80
N GLY A 273 -14.39 -0.78 -8.57
CA GLY A 273 -14.73 -1.79 -9.59
C GLY A 273 -13.68 -1.87 -10.70
N CYS A 274 -12.45 -1.44 -10.43
CA CYS A 274 -11.36 -1.40 -11.40
C CYS A 274 -10.85 -2.80 -11.77
N THR A 275 -10.24 -2.92 -12.95
CA THR A 275 -9.29 -4.01 -13.19
C THR A 275 -7.96 -3.65 -12.55
N THR A 276 -7.56 -4.35 -11.50
CA THR A 276 -6.25 -4.20 -10.87
C THR A 276 -5.21 -5.02 -11.62
N ILE A 277 -4.30 -4.35 -12.35
CA ILE A 277 -3.17 -4.98 -13.04
C ILE A 277 -2.06 -5.16 -12.00
N VAL A 278 -1.92 -6.38 -11.49
CA VAL A 278 -1.08 -6.66 -10.33
C VAL A 278 0.36 -6.95 -10.75
N VAL A 279 1.30 -6.16 -10.23
CA VAL A 279 2.73 -6.23 -10.56
C VAL A 279 3.52 -6.58 -9.29
N PRO A 280 4.10 -7.79 -9.21
CA PRO A 280 4.79 -8.24 -7.99
C PRO A 280 6.18 -7.62 -7.80
N ARG A 281 6.79 -7.15 -8.88
CA ARG A 281 8.13 -6.56 -8.88
C ARG A 281 8.31 -5.60 -10.05
N PHE A 282 9.02 -4.50 -9.81
CA PHE A 282 9.41 -3.56 -10.85
C PHE A 282 10.63 -4.08 -11.63
N ASP A 283 10.49 -4.15 -12.94
CA ASP A 283 11.55 -4.32 -13.93
C ASP A 283 11.17 -3.41 -15.10
N ALA A 284 12.04 -2.49 -15.49
CA ALA A 284 11.67 -1.40 -16.42
C ALA A 284 11.27 -1.92 -17.81
N ASP A 285 11.99 -2.91 -18.35
CA ASP A 285 11.68 -3.52 -19.66
C ASP A 285 10.32 -4.23 -19.65
N GLU A 286 10.07 -5.07 -18.64
CA GLU A 286 8.82 -5.82 -18.52
C GLU A 286 7.65 -4.91 -18.16
N PHE A 287 7.90 -3.87 -17.36
CA PHE A 287 6.88 -2.92 -16.95
C PHE A 287 6.41 -2.04 -18.12
N LEU A 288 7.31 -1.55 -18.97
CA LEU A 288 6.95 -0.82 -20.20
C LEU A 288 6.08 -1.68 -21.13
N LYS A 289 6.48 -2.95 -21.37
CA LYS A 289 5.69 -3.88 -22.16
C LYS A 289 4.30 -4.11 -21.56
N LEU A 290 4.24 -4.23 -20.23
CA LEU A 290 2.97 -4.41 -19.52
C LEU A 290 2.07 -3.18 -19.67
N LEU A 291 2.59 -1.97 -19.46
CA LEU A 291 1.83 -0.72 -19.64
C LEU A 291 1.25 -0.62 -21.05
N HIS A 292 2.10 -0.84 -22.07
CA HIS A 292 1.69 -0.83 -23.47
C HIS A 292 0.59 -1.85 -23.78
N LYS A 293 0.73 -3.09 -23.25
CA LYS A 293 -0.21 -4.19 -23.52
C LYS A 293 -1.51 -4.07 -22.73
N SER A 294 -1.40 -3.78 -21.42
CA SER A 294 -2.54 -3.78 -20.50
C SER A 294 -3.34 -2.49 -20.51
N LYS A 295 -2.79 -1.42 -21.10
CA LYS A 295 -3.43 -0.11 -21.26
C LYS A 295 -4.09 0.39 -19.97
N PRO A 296 -3.33 0.60 -18.87
CA PRO A 296 -3.88 1.15 -17.64
C PRO A 296 -4.36 2.58 -17.86
N THR A 297 -5.38 2.96 -17.09
CA THR A 297 -5.91 4.33 -17.06
C THR A 297 -5.45 5.11 -15.83
N LEU A 298 -5.08 4.37 -14.76
CA LEU A 298 -4.59 4.92 -13.50
C LEU A 298 -3.22 4.32 -13.18
N PHE A 299 -2.27 5.19 -12.83
CA PHE A 299 -0.90 4.77 -12.52
C PHE A 299 -0.39 5.45 -11.24
N PRO A 300 -0.71 4.90 -10.05
CA PRO A 300 -0.03 5.27 -8.82
C PRO A 300 1.44 4.81 -8.85
N GLY A 301 2.37 5.72 -8.50
CA GLY A 301 3.79 5.41 -8.54
C GLY A 301 4.60 6.27 -7.58
N VAL A 302 5.91 6.06 -7.59
CA VAL A 302 6.90 6.88 -6.89
C VAL A 302 7.80 7.55 -7.91
N PRO A 303 8.43 8.70 -7.61
CA PRO A 303 9.23 9.45 -8.58
C PRO A 303 10.28 8.62 -9.32
N THR A 304 10.92 7.67 -8.61
CA THR A 304 11.96 6.80 -9.19
C THR A 304 11.45 5.90 -10.32
N ILE A 305 10.18 5.48 -10.27
CA ILE A 305 9.57 4.68 -11.35
C ILE A 305 9.37 5.54 -12.59
N TYR A 306 8.86 6.76 -12.46
CA TYR A 306 8.68 7.70 -13.59
C TYR A 306 10.03 8.06 -14.22
N VAL A 307 11.06 8.32 -13.40
CA VAL A 307 12.44 8.57 -13.87
C VAL A 307 12.97 7.37 -14.65
N ALA A 308 12.79 6.14 -14.12
CA ALA A 308 13.25 4.93 -14.79
C ALA A 308 12.57 4.72 -16.15
N LEU A 309 11.26 5.02 -16.25
CA LEU A 309 10.52 4.93 -17.51
C LEU A 309 10.97 5.98 -18.51
N LEU A 310 11.11 7.26 -18.11
CA LEU A 310 11.54 8.35 -19.00
C LEU A 310 12.94 8.13 -19.56
N ASN A 311 13.85 7.56 -18.76
CA ASN A 311 15.22 7.29 -19.16
C ASN A 311 15.38 5.96 -19.92
N HIS A 312 14.30 5.20 -20.09
CA HIS A 312 14.37 3.91 -20.75
C HIS A 312 14.54 4.10 -22.27
N PRO A 313 15.56 3.47 -22.92
CA PRO A 313 15.87 3.73 -24.33
C PRO A 313 14.72 3.40 -25.29
N LYS A 314 13.84 2.48 -24.90
CA LYS A 314 12.70 2.04 -25.70
C LYS A 314 11.36 2.67 -25.26
N VAL A 315 11.36 3.72 -24.44
CA VAL A 315 10.10 4.29 -23.95
C VAL A 315 9.21 4.79 -25.10
N LYS A 316 9.84 5.36 -26.15
CA LYS A 316 9.13 5.86 -27.33
C LYS A 316 8.51 4.76 -28.22
N ASP A 317 8.95 3.52 -28.06
CA ASP A 317 8.41 2.37 -28.81
C ASP A 317 7.12 1.83 -28.18
N HIS A 318 6.72 2.38 -27.03
CA HIS A 318 5.56 1.93 -26.26
C HIS A 318 4.50 3.01 -26.16
N ASP A 319 3.27 2.66 -26.51
CA ASP A 319 2.11 3.53 -26.35
C ASP A 319 1.64 3.56 -24.90
N LEU A 320 1.79 4.69 -24.22
CA LEU A 320 1.37 4.96 -22.85
C LEU A 320 0.19 5.95 -22.77
N SER A 321 -0.41 6.32 -23.90
CA SER A 321 -1.50 7.31 -23.99
C SER A 321 -2.80 6.90 -23.31
N SER A 322 -2.94 5.62 -22.93
CA SER A 322 -4.09 5.15 -22.16
C SER A 322 -4.13 5.66 -20.72
N ILE A 323 -2.96 6.06 -20.17
CA ILE A 323 -2.83 6.57 -18.81
C ILE A 323 -3.48 7.95 -18.76
N ARG A 324 -4.47 8.12 -17.90
CA ARG A 324 -5.21 9.37 -17.71
C ARG A 324 -4.71 10.13 -16.49
N PHE A 325 -4.53 9.39 -15.38
CA PHE A 325 -4.15 9.98 -14.10
C PHE A 325 -3.04 9.18 -13.43
N CYS A 326 -2.08 9.92 -12.90
CA CYS A 326 -1.04 9.39 -12.03
C CYS A 326 -1.13 10.09 -10.67
N ILE A 327 -0.87 9.35 -9.61
CA ILE A 327 -0.60 9.91 -8.29
C ILE A 327 0.80 9.51 -7.86
N THR A 328 1.61 10.48 -7.48
CA THR A 328 2.97 10.25 -6.98
C THR A 328 3.08 10.68 -5.52
N GLY A 329 3.87 9.98 -4.75
CA GLY A 329 4.06 10.28 -3.33
C GLY A 329 5.29 9.58 -2.75
N SER A 330 5.43 9.64 -1.43
CA SER A 330 6.54 9.05 -0.67
C SER A 330 7.91 9.71 -0.92
N ALA A 331 7.99 10.65 -1.85
CA ALA A 331 9.15 11.48 -2.10
C ALA A 331 8.74 12.68 -2.96
N PRO A 332 9.46 13.81 -2.88
CA PRO A 332 9.24 14.94 -3.77
C PRO A 332 9.39 14.56 -5.24
N MET A 333 8.46 14.99 -6.08
CA MET A 333 8.50 14.76 -7.53
C MET A 333 9.26 15.89 -8.21
N PRO A 334 10.39 15.64 -8.90
CA PRO A 334 11.06 16.70 -9.65
C PRO A 334 10.13 17.24 -10.74
N VAL A 335 9.92 18.56 -10.77
CA VAL A 335 9.00 19.24 -11.71
C VAL A 335 9.32 18.90 -13.17
N GLU A 336 10.61 18.78 -13.49
CA GLU A 336 11.04 18.40 -14.85
C GLU A 336 10.59 16.99 -15.23
N VAL A 337 10.64 16.04 -14.30
CA VAL A 337 10.18 14.64 -14.51
C VAL A 337 8.68 14.61 -14.70
N LEU A 338 7.94 15.33 -13.85
CA LEU A 338 6.49 15.48 -13.95
C LEU A 338 6.09 16.00 -15.32
N THR A 339 6.65 17.16 -15.73
CA THR A 339 6.35 17.82 -16.99
C THR A 339 6.66 16.95 -18.20
N LYS A 340 7.84 16.31 -18.23
CA LYS A 340 8.24 15.41 -19.32
C LYS A 340 7.31 14.19 -19.44
N PHE A 341 6.91 13.62 -18.32
CA PHE A 341 6.04 12.46 -18.35
C PHE A 341 4.62 12.84 -18.81
N GLU A 342 4.07 13.96 -18.35
CA GLU A 342 2.79 14.49 -18.82
C GLU A 342 2.82 14.80 -20.34
N GLN A 343 3.87 15.42 -20.82
CA GLN A 343 4.04 15.70 -22.27
C GLN A 343 4.11 14.42 -23.11
N MET A 344 4.76 13.39 -22.60
CA MET A 344 4.92 12.11 -23.31
C MET A 344 3.63 11.31 -23.37
N THR A 345 2.84 11.32 -22.31
CA THR A 345 1.68 10.42 -22.15
C THR A 345 0.34 11.11 -22.33
N GLY A 346 0.27 12.43 -22.14
CA GLY A 346 -0.97 13.19 -22.08
C GLY A 346 -1.75 13.02 -20.78
N CYS A 347 -1.17 12.33 -19.76
CA CYS A 347 -1.80 12.14 -18.47
C CYS A 347 -1.70 13.40 -17.58
N VAL A 348 -2.41 13.39 -16.47
CA VAL A 348 -2.24 14.34 -15.36
C VAL A 348 -1.55 13.64 -14.21
N ILE A 349 -0.43 14.19 -13.72
CA ILE A 349 0.26 13.72 -12.52
C ILE A 349 -0.05 14.66 -11.36
N VAL A 350 -0.49 14.13 -10.25
CA VAL A 350 -0.69 14.87 -9.01
C VAL A 350 0.23 14.34 -7.92
N GLU A 351 0.83 15.27 -7.19
CA GLU A 351 1.61 14.94 -5.99
C GLU A 351 0.67 14.77 -4.82
N GLY A 352 0.91 13.73 -4.01
CA GLY A 352 0.21 13.47 -2.78
C GLY A 352 1.17 13.19 -1.64
N TYR A 353 0.74 13.52 -0.44
CA TYR A 353 1.45 13.29 0.80
C TYR A 353 0.58 12.49 1.76
N GLY A 354 1.26 11.70 2.57
CA GLY A 354 0.64 10.93 3.62
C GLY A 354 1.64 10.09 4.37
N LEU A 355 1.18 9.49 5.45
CA LEU A 355 1.96 8.67 6.34
C LEU A 355 1.12 7.48 6.82
N SER A 356 1.79 6.44 7.32
CA SER A 356 1.10 5.21 7.76
C SER A 356 0.05 5.50 8.83
N GLU A 357 0.32 6.47 9.69
CA GLU A 357 -0.52 6.96 10.76
C GLU A 357 -1.82 7.64 10.27
N ALA A 358 -1.94 7.88 8.96
CA ALA A 358 -3.11 8.51 8.33
C ALA A 358 -3.71 7.68 7.17
N SER A 359 -3.42 6.40 7.02
CA SER A 359 -4.09 5.37 6.16
C SER A 359 -3.92 5.42 4.63
N PRO A 360 -3.05 6.10 3.89
CA PRO A 360 -2.07 7.11 4.32
C PRO A 360 -2.42 8.55 3.95
N VAL A 361 -3.32 8.80 2.96
CA VAL A 361 -3.42 10.06 2.21
C VAL A 361 -4.03 11.17 3.06
N THR A 362 -3.31 12.29 3.18
CA THR A 362 -3.81 13.49 3.87
C THR A 362 -3.91 14.69 2.94
N HIS A 363 -2.95 14.86 2.01
CA HIS A 363 -2.92 15.95 1.07
C HIS A 363 -2.70 15.45 -0.35
N VAL A 364 -3.32 16.08 -1.33
CA VAL A 364 -3.13 15.81 -2.76
C VAL A 364 -3.31 17.11 -3.55
N ASN A 365 -2.46 17.34 -4.56
CA ASN A 365 -2.72 18.39 -5.53
C ASN A 365 -4.04 18.11 -6.28
N PRO A 366 -4.87 19.13 -6.58
CA PRO A 366 -6.09 18.95 -7.35
C PRO A 366 -5.83 18.33 -8.75
N ILE A 367 -6.65 17.34 -9.13
CA ILE A 367 -6.57 16.73 -10.47
C ILE A 367 -6.97 17.72 -11.55
N SER A 368 -7.93 18.59 -11.23
CA SER A 368 -8.39 19.68 -12.09
C SER A 368 -8.42 20.99 -11.29
N GLY A 369 -7.97 22.08 -11.90
CA GLY A 369 -7.80 23.37 -11.25
C GLY A 369 -6.34 23.74 -11.01
N LEU A 370 -6.07 24.54 -9.98
CA LEU A 370 -4.74 25.00 -9.66
C LEU A 370 -3.90 23.85 -9.09
N ARG A 371 -2.81 23.51 -9.72
CA ARG A 371 -1.77 22.61 -9.18
C ARG A 371 -0.53 23.44 -8.90
N LYS A 372 0.10 23.22 -7.74
CA LYS A 372 1.37 23.85 -7.39
C LYS A 372 2.46 22.76 -7.31
N PRO A 373 3.19 22.52 -8.39
CA PRO A 373 4.29 21.54 -8.40
C PRO A 373 5.29 21.83 -7.28
N GLY A 374 5.75 20.79 -6.59
CA GLY A 374 6.62 20.90 -5.42
C GLY A 374 5.87 21.11 -4.10
N SER A 375 4.54 21.36 -4.14
CA SER A 375 3.69 21.27 -2.96
C SER A 375 3.22 19.83 -2.75
N ILE A 376 2.89 19.49 -1.50
CA ILE A 376 2.15 18.25 -1.20
C ILE A 376 0.65 18.36 -1.53
N GLY A 377 0.20 19.53 -1.99
CA GLY A 377 -1.18 19.82 -2.33
C GLY A 377 -1.96 20.41 -1.15
N ILE A 378 -3.25 20.12 -1.14
CA ILE A 378 -4.22 20.58 -0.16
C ILE A 378 -4.87 19.37 0.55
N PRO A 379 -5.40 19.54 1.77
CA PRO A 379 -6.06 18.45 2.49
C PRO A 379 -7.16 17.78 1.66
N VAL A 380 -7.28 16.46 1.77
CA VAL A 380 -8.39 15.71 1.15
C VAL A 380 -9.70 15.94 1.94
N PRO A 381 -10.90 15.65 1.38
CA PRO A 381 -12.18 15.86 2.06
C PRO A 381 -12.23 15.31 3.49
N SER A 382 -12.94 15.99 4.39
CA SER A 382 -13.06 15.63 5.82
C SER A 382 -11.72 15.60 6.56
N THR A 383 -10.70 16.32 6.06
CA THR A 383 -9.38 16.42 6.69
C THR A 383 -9.07 17.87 7.01
N ASP A 384 -8.73 18.14 8.25
CA ASP A 384 -8.14 19.39 8.70
C ASP A 384 -6.62 19.29 8.76
N ALA A 385 -5.95 20.37 8.42
CA ALA A 385 -4.49 20.49 8.53
C ALA A 385 -4.12 21.89 9.05
N ARG A 386 -3.02 21.95 9.79
CA ARG A 386 -2.43 23.21 10.25
C ARG A 386 -0.91 23.07 10.35
N VAL A 387 -0.23 24.18 10.32
CA VAL A 387 1.19 24.29 10.61
C VAL A 387 1.33 24.84 12.03
N VAL A 388 1.90 24.05 12.92
CA VAL A 388 2.03 24.39 14.35
C VAL A 388 3.38 25.07 14.57
N SER A 389 3.38 26.20 15.29
CA SER A 389 4.58 26.96 15.61
C SER A 389 5.62 26.09 16.35
N LEU A 390 6.88 26.17 15.93
CA LEU A 390 7.99 25.50 16.60
C LEU A 390 8.40 26.17 17.91
N GLU A 391 7.92 27.39 18.17
CA GLU A 391 8.27 28.14 19.37
C GLU A 391 7.54 27.63 20.61
N ASP A 392 6.24 27.34 20.48
CA ASP A 392 5.39 26.92 21.59
C ASP A 392 4.76 25.51 21.41
N GLY A 393 4.87 24.95 20.21
CA GLY A 393 4.30 23.63 19.88
C GLY A 393 2.78 23.53 19.98
N ALA A 394 2.06 24.67 19.98
CA ALA A 394 0.63 24.73 20.23
C ALA A 394 -0.14 25.69 19.31
N SER A 395 0.35 26.92 19.12
CA SER A 395 -0.28 27.93 18.26
C SER A 395 -0.06 27.65 16.78
N ASP A 396 -0.93 28.17 15.91
CA ASP A 396 -0.73 28.09 14.47
C ASP A 396 0.44 29.03 14.06
N ALA A 397 1.33 28.54 13.22
CA ALA A 397 2.37 29.36 12.61
C ALA A 397 1.75 30.37 11.64
N PRO A 398 2.28 31.58 11.51
CA PRO A 398 1.86 32.53 10.49
C PRO A 398 1.99 31.95 9.08
N VAL A 399 1.11 32.35 8.17
CA VAL A 399 1.15 31.90 6.76
C VAL A 399 2.55 32.14 6.17
N GLY A 400 3.10 31.14 5.51
CA GLY A 400 4.43 31.14 4.91
C GLY A 400 5.58 30.87 5.90
N GLN A 401 5.32 30.78 7.20
CA GLN A 401 6.34 30.43 8.19
C GLN A 401 6.41 28.91 8.41
N PRO A 402 7.61 28.35 8.63
CA PRO A 402 7.77 26.94 8.90
C PRO A 402 7.26 26.57 10.30
N GLY A 403 6.66 25.37 10.39
CA GLY A 403 6.19 24.76 11.62
C GLY A 403 5.94 23.28 11.45
N GLU A 404 5.55 22.57 12.49
CA GLU A 404 5.21 21.15 12.41
C GLU A 404 3.84 20.97 11.75
N LEU A 405 3.77 20.11 10.73
CA LEU A 405 2.50 19.75 10.13
C LEU A 405 1.68 18.89 11.09
N ALA A 406 0.47 19.34 11.41
CA ALA A 406 -0.50 18.56 12.17
C ALA A 406 -1.77 18.33 11.34
N VAL A 407 -2.30 17.11 11.38
CA VAL A 407 -3.49 16.71 10.61
C VAL A 407 -4.55 16.09 11.51
N LYS A 408 -5.82 16.30 11.16
CA LYS A 408 -6.96 15.72 11.87
C LYS A 408 -7.99 15.24 10.86
N GLY A 409 -8.43 13.99 10.99
CA GLY A 409 -9.42 13.41 10.08
C GLY A 409 -9.76 11.98 10.45
N PRO A 410 -10.81 11.42 9.83
CA PRO A 410 -11.29 10.06 10.14
C PRO A 410 -10.30 8.96 9.74
N GLN A 411 -9.35 9.27 8.88
CA GLN A 411 -8.29 8.37 8.42
C GLN A 411 -7.12 8.25 9.40
N VAL A 412 -7.04 9.10 10.43
CA VAL A 412 -5.95 9.10 11.42
C VAL A 412 -6.05 7.89 12.32
N MET A 413 -4.92 7.27 12.61
CA MET A 413 -4.76 6.06 13.40
C MET A 413 -5.39 6.13 14.80
N GLN A 414 -5.60 4.96 15.42
CA GLN A 414 -5.99 4.87 16.83
C GLN A 414 -4.80 5.08 17.79
N GLY A 415 -3.56 4.90 17.31
CA GLY A 415 -2.32 5.01 18.08
C GLY A 415 -1.29 3.95 17.66
N TYR A 416 -0.23 3.81 18.42
CA TYR A 416 0.79 2.78 18.24
C TYR A 416 0.53 1.59 19.16
N TRP A 417 0.63 0.39 18.60
CA TRP A 417 0.42 -0.87 19.30
C TRP A 417 1.44 -1.04 20.43
N ASN A 418 0.94 -1.31 21.66
CA ASN A 418 1.75 -1.47 22.86
C ASN A 418 2.64 -0.26 23.23
N MET A 419 2.39 0.94 22.69
CA MET A 419 3.21 2.15 22.90
C MET A 419 2.34 3.34 23.28
N PRO A 420 1.77 3.39 24.49
CA PRO A 420 0.88 4.48 24.91
C PRO A 420 1.57 5.84 25.00
N ASP A 421 2.83 5.89 25.44
CA ASP A 421 3.59 7.14 25.57
C ASP A 421 3.89 7.75 24.20
N GLU A 422 4.29 6.93 23.22
CA GLU A 422 4.50 7.37 21.83
C GLU A 422 3.18 7.83 21.20
N THR A 423 2.09 7.14 21.53
CA THR A 423 0.75 7.53 21.07
C THR A 423 0.38 8.90 21.62
N ALA A 424 0.56 9.13 22.92
CA ALA A 424 0.26 10.42 23.54
C ALA A 424 1.16 11.57 23.05
N ALA A 425 2.41 11.25 22.72
CA ALA A 425 3.34 12.23 22.12
C ALA A 425 2.92 12.64 20.70
N THR A 426 2.37 11.70 19.92
CA THR A 426 2.03 11.88 18.51
C THR A 426 0.58 12.35 18.29
N LEU A 427 -0.36 11.85 19.09
CA LEU A 427 -1.79 12.23 19.03
C LEU A 427 -2.16 13.14 20.18
N ARG A 428 -2.36 14.46 19.90
CA ARG A 428 -2.70 15.47 20.90
C ARG A 428 -4.02 16.13 20.53
N ASP A 429 -5.01 16.08 21.42
CA ASP A 429 -6.34 16.69 21.21
C ASP A 429 -7.03 16.31 19.88
N GLY A 430 -6.80 15.07 19.44
CA GLY A 430 -7.32 14.55 18.18
C GLY A 430 -6.55 14.99 16.94
N TRP A 431 -5.40 15.65 17.08
CA TRP A 431 -4.47 15.98 16.03
C TRP A 431 -3.31 15.00 15.99
N LEU A 432 -2.98 14.55 14.80
CA LEU A 432 -1.76 13.79 14.50
C LEU A 432 -0.65 14.79 14.19
N TYR A 433 0.34 14.89 15.04
CA TYR A 433 1.59 15.63 14.83
C TYR A 433 2.53 14.74 14.03
N THR A 434 2.87 15.19 12.81
CA THR A 434 3.52 14.31 11.82
C THR A 434 5.04 14.21 12.01
N GLY A 435 5.64 15.14 12.75
CA GLY A 435 7.09 15.31 12.81
C GLY A 435 7.69 15.99 11.55
N ASP A 436 6.93 16.14 10.47
CA ASP A 436 7.40 16.83 9.27
C ASP A 436 7.22 18.35 9.40
N ILE A 437 8.24 19.11 8.99
CA ILE A 437 8.20 20.57 8.99
C ILE A 437 7.65 21.05 7.65
N ALA A 438 6.62 21.88 7.71
CA ALA A 438 5.91 22.38 6.54
C ALA A 438 5.66 23.90 6.63
N THR A 439 5.32 24.48 5.49
CA THR A 439 4.71 25.82 5.39
C THR A 439 3.37 25.71 4.69
N MET A 440 2.45 26.64 4.97
CA MET A 440 1.19 26.79 4.24
C MET A 440 1.19 28.18 3.57
N ASP A 441 0.83 28.25 2.30
CA ASP A 441 0.68 29.53 1.60
C ASP A 441 -0.73 30.12 1.76
N GLU A 442 -0.93 31.34 1.23
CA GLU A 442 -2.21 32.07 1.28
C GLU A 442 -3.37 31.34 0.56
N ASP A 443 -3.04 30.44 -0.36
CA ASP A 443 -4.00 29.60 -1.06
C ASP A 443 -4.36 28.32 -0.30
N GLY A 444 -3.66 28.03 0.81
CA GLY A 444 -3.85 26.83 1.60
C GLY A 444 -3.15 25.59 1.04
N TYR A 445 -2.11 25.78 0.20
CA TYR A 445 -1.21 24.70 -0.23
C TYR A 445 -0.10 24.52 0.76
N PHE A 446 0.23 23.26 1.05
CA PHE A 446 1.27 22.88 1.98
C PHE A 446 2.55 22.46 1.25
N PHE A 447 3.70 22.83 1.82
CA PHE A 447 5.02 22.51 1.28
C PHE A 447 5.87 21.92 2.41
N ILE A 448 6.41 20.72 2.21
CA ILE A 448 7.37 20.13 3.15
C ILE A 448 8.72 20.80 2.93
N VAL A 449 9.27 21.38 3.99
CA VAL A 449 10.58 22.07 3.98
C VAL A 449 11.68 21.24 4.63
N ASP A 450 11.32 20.37 5.59
CA ASP A 450 12.19 19.35 6.18
C ASP A 450 11.35 18.15 6.61
N GLN A 451 11.88 16.95 6.44
CA GLN A 451 11.21 15.72 6.87
C GLN A 451 12.00 15.09 8.00
N GLU A 452 11.36 14.89 9.13
CA GLU A 452 11.83 13.89 10.08
C GLU A 452 11.80 12.53 9.36
N ARG A 453 12.95 11.83 9.31
CA ARG A 453 13.15 10.63 8.48
C ARG A 453 12.29 9.44 8.95
N HIS A 454 10.99 9.47 8.64
CA HIS A 454 10.09 8.39 9.04
C HIS A 454 10.12 7.14 8.15
N ASP A 455 10.55 7.20 6.88
CA ASP A 455 10.45 6.04 5.96
C ASP A 455 11.57 5.95 4.91
N HIS A 456 12.84 5.97 5.31
CA HIS A 456 13.95 5.79 4.35
C HIS A 456 14.27 4.33 3.99
N CYS A 457 13.67 3.33 4.63
CA CYS A 457 14.10 1.93 4.46
C CYS A 457 13.80 1.34 3.08
N TRP A 458 12.75 1.74 2.39
CA TRP A 458 12.42 1.17 1.09
C TRP A 458 12.98 1.94 -0.12
N ARG A 459 13.39 3.21 0.06
CA ARG A 459 14.06 4.02 -0.98
C ARG A 459 15.36 3.38 -1.47
N LEU A 460 16.14 2.76 -0.58
CA LEU A 460 17.42 2.10 -0.90
C LEU A 460 17.25 0.66 -1.41
N GLN A 461 16.19 -0.04 -1.03
CA GLN A 461 16.00 -1.45 -1.36
C GLN A 461 15.52 -1.68 -2.80
N TYR A 462 14.77 -0.73 -3.37
CA TYR A 462 14.35 -0.80 -4.78
C TYR A 462 15.45 -0.40 -5.77
N LEU A 463 16.39 0.45 -5.36
CA LEU A 463 17.46 0.97 -6.23
C LEU A 463 18.75 0.11 -6.20
N SER A 464 19.03 -0.60 -5.12
CA SER A 464 20.33 -1.28 -4.94
C SER A 464 20.53 -2.54 -5.78
N LYS A 465 19.48 -3.10 -6.38
CA LYS A 465 19.56 -4.35 -7.17
C LYS A 465 19.28 -4.21 -8.67
N GLY A 466 18.99 -3.00 -9.17
CA GLY A 466 18.58 -2.79 -10.57
C GLY A 466 19.58 -2.09 -11.49
N ASN A 467 20.61 -1.44 -11.00
CA ASN A 467 21.49 -0.65 -11.89
C ASN A 467 22.97 -0.73 -11.51
N ARG A 468 23.68 -1.73 -12.05
CA ARG A 468 25.12 -1.63 -12.25
C ARG A 468 25.43 -1.05 -13.63
N ARG A 469 25.06 0.21 -13.88
CA ARG A 469 25.68 1.10 -14.90
C ARG A 469 25.26 2.53 -14.61
N GLY A 470 26.10 3.24 -13.92
CA GLY A 470 26.46 4.65 -14.02
C GLY A 470 25.36 5.70 -14.08
N VAL A 471 24.88 6.18 -12.93
CA VAL A 471 24.59 7.61 -12.74
C VAL A 471 25.21 7.99 -11.40
N VAL A 472 26.30 8.75 -11.46
CA VAL A 472 26.98 9.33 -10.30
C VAL A 472 26.21 10.60 -9.92
N TYR A 473 25.60 10.64 -8.76
CA TYR A 473 25.21 11.89 -8.10
C TYR A 473 26.31 12.31 -7.13
N PRO A 474 26.64 13.61 -7.03
CA PRO A 474 27.71 14.06 -6.15
C PRO A 474 27.32 13.78 -4.70
N SER A 475 28.19 13.02 -4.03
CA SER A 475 28.12 12.72 -2.61
C SER A 475 28.46 13.97 -1.82
N GLN A 476 27.53 14.51 -1.04
CA GLN A 476 27.90 15.22 0.17
C GLN A 476 27.91 14.18 1.29
N GLY A 477 29.11 13.95 1.84
CA GLY A 477 29.39 12.88 2.76
C GLY A 477 28.79 13.10 4.14
N PHE A 478 28.22 12.02 4.68
CA PHE A 478 28.29 11.71 6.10
C PHE A 478 28.44 10.19 6.21
N GLY A 479 29.52 9.77 6.88
CA GLY A 479 29.92 8.40 7.01
C GLY A 479 28.98 7.59 7.90
N CYS A 480 28.62 6.41 7.44
CA CYS A 480 28.18 5.32 8.29
C CYS A 480 29.03 4.10 8.00
N GLY A 481 29.62 3.55 9.05
CA GLY A 481 30.69 2.59 9.03
C GLY A 481 30.33 1.26 8.33
N ASP A 482 31.30 0.85 7.56
CA ASP A 482 31.40 -0.41 6.85
C ASP A 482 31.56 -1.59 7.82
N ARG A 483 30.67 -2.59 7.76
CA ARG A 483 30.98 -3.99 8.14
C ARG A 483 30.04 -4.98 7.44
N GLY A 484 30.62 -5.79 6.59
CA GLY A 484 30.20 -7.18 6.38
C GLY A 484 29.38 -7.51 5.16
N GLY A 485 30.06 -7.95 4.14
CA GLY A 485 29.77 -8.97 3.15
C GLY A 485 28.30 -9.33 2.81
N ALA A 486 27.71 -8.69 1.82
CA ALA A 486 26.46 -9.15 1.25
C ALA A 486 26.76 -9.91 -0.06
N ARG A 487 26.53 -11.22 -0.07
CA ARG A 487 26.42 -12.00 -1.31
C ARG A 487 25.11 -11.61 -2.00
N SER A 488 25.24 -11.19 -3.26
CA SER A 488 24.12 -10.82 -4.12
C SER A 488 23.28 -12.06 -4.45
N LEU A 489 22.02 -12.06 -4.04
CA LEU A 489 21.00 -12.93 -4.60
C LEU A 489 20.33 -12.18 -5.74
N SER A 490 20.61 -12.58 -6.97
CA SER A 490 19.89 -12.16 -8.17
C SER A 490 18.62 -12.99 -8.33
N TRP A 491 17.50 -12.32 -8.56
CA TRP A 491 16.20 -12.93 -8.86
C TRP A 491 16.02 -13.15 -10.35
#